data_b3b1b93307753adcf74bc059c8b7619e
#
_entry.id   b3b1b93307753adcf74bc059c8b7619e
#
_cell.length_a   1.000
_cell.length_b   1.000
_cell.length_c   1.000
_cell.angle_alpha   90.00
_cell.angle_beta   90.00
_cell.angle_gamma   90.00
#
_symmetry.space_group_name_H-M   'P 1'
#
loop_
_entity.id
_entity.type
_entity.pdbx_description
1 polymer ?
#
loop_
_entity_poly.entity_id
_entity_poly.type
_entity_poly.pdbx_seq_one_letter_code
_entity_poly.pdbx_strand_id
1 'polypeptide(L)'
;MSLNAPLHDRGVIHRYREFLPVTEKTPVISLNEGSTPLIHSPKLSELAQAKVFIKYEGLNPTGSFKDRGMTVAISKAVEDGSDTVICASTGNTSAAAAAYAARAGVRCAVLLPAGKIAAGKLVQAFAYGAKVVAIRGNFDDALRIVREFAGVPGVAIVNSINPHRIEGQKTAAFEIAETLGAAPDIHILPVGNAGNITAYWKGYREFHAAGRITSLPKVIGFQAAGAAPIYHGHPIEKPDTVATAIRIGNPASWGGAIEAFADSCGCIDIVSDQQILDAQQWLASHEGIFVEPASAASVAGLLKCLSHDRCSRCPFAAKSAADHQIVLTVTGHGLKDPDAPMAHGRFAPLEANADLTDVRRVLDKS
;
A
#
# COMPACT_ATOMS: atom_id res chain seq x y z
N MET A 1 11.79 -0.52 -23.98
CA MET A 1 10.68 -1.50 -24.01
C MET A 1 9.64 -1.02 -24.99
N SER A 2 9.19 -1.87 -25.92
CA SER A 2 8.24 -1.51 -26.97
C SER A 2 6.89 -1.13 -26.34
N LEU A 3 6.40 0.06 -26.63
CA LEU A 3 5.03 0.52 -26.36
C LEU A 3 3.94 -0.35 -27.04
N ASN A 4 4.35 -1.41 -27.74
CA ASN A 4 3.53 -2.29 -28.55
C ASN A 4 3.26 -3.66 -27.92
N ALA A 5 3.51 -3.87 -26.61
CA ALA A 5 3.05 -5.10 -25.96
C ALA A 5 1.51 -5.17 -26.03
N PRO A 6 0.93 -6.33 -26.40
CA PRO A 6 -0.51 -6.50 -26.38
C PRO A 6 -1.12 -6.06 -25.05
N LEU A 7 -2.31 -5.46 -25.07
CA LEU A 7 -2.97 -4.94 -23.86
C LEU A 7 -3.15 -5.99 -22.75
N HIS A 8 -3.18 -7.27 -23.09
CA HIS A 8 -3.30 -8.39 -22.14
C HIS A 8 -1.99 -8.79 -21.45
N ASP A 9 -0.83 -8.23 -21.85
CA ASP A 9 0.51 -8.57 -21.31
C ASP A 9 1.08 -7.44 -20.41
N ARG A 10 0.23 -6.65 -19.78
CA ARG A 10 0.66 -5.47 -18.99
C ARG A 10 0.87 -5.74 -17.50
N GLY A 11 0.48 -6.92 -17.00
CA GLY A 11 0.61 -7.27 -15.59
C GLY A 11 2.06 -7.44 -15.13
N VAL A 12 2.24 -7.45 -13.83
CA VAL A 12 3.54 -7.50 -13.13
C VAL A 12 4.40 -8.68 -13.60
N ILE A 13 3.81 -9.88 -13.73
CA ILE A 13 4.54 -11.09 -14.12
C ILE A 13 5.05 -10.98 -15.57
N HIS A 14 4.28 -10.43 -16.48
CA HIS A 14 4.71 -10.26 -17.86
C HIS A 14 5.86 -9.26 -18.00
N ARG A 15 5.77 -8.13 -17.27
CA ARG A 15 6.78 -7.06 -17.38
C ARG A 15 8.11 -7.41 -16.74
N TYR A 16 8.09 -8.14 -15.62
CA TYR A 16 9.25 -8.32 -14.76
C TYR A 16 9.59 -9.79 -14.51
N ARG A 17 9.25 -10.66 -15.48
CA ARG A 17 9.45 -12.10 -15.37
C ARG A 17 10.88 -12.48 -14.97
N GLU A 18 11.88 -11.78 -15.52
CA GLU A 18 13.30 -11.99 -15.23
C GLU A 18 13.68 -11.76 -13.76
N PHE A 19 12.90 -10.96 -13.03
CA PHE A 19 13.12 -10.63 -11.62
C PHE A 19 12.21 -11.40 -10.68
N LEU A 20 11.29 -12.21 -11.19
CA LEU A 20 10.28 -12.89 -10.38
C LEU A 20 10.55 -14.38 -10.27
N PRO A 21 10.16 -15.03 -9.16
CA PRO A 21 10.35 -16.48 -8.95
C PRO A 21 9.34 -17.31 -9.75
N VAL A 22 9.21 -17.03 -11.03
CA VAL A 22 8.30 -17.70 -11.96
C VAL A 22 9.05 -18.47 -13.02
N THR A 23 8.50 -19.59 -13.45
CA THR A 23 9.07 -20.48 -14.47
C THR A 23 8.17 -20.52 -15.70
N GLU A 24 8.57 -21.21 -16.75
CA GLU A 24 7.72 -21.45 -17.92
C GLU A 24 6.43 -22.23 -17.56
N LYS A 25 6.45 -22.98 -16.46
CA LYS A 25 5.27 -23.72 -15.98
C LYS A 25 4.33 -22.87 -15.13
N THR A 26 4.78 -21.71 -14.64
CA THR A 26 3.96 -20.84 -13.78
C THR A 26 2.82 -20.22 -14.61
N PRO A 27 1.55 -20.54 -14.31
CA PRO A 27 0.43 -19.87 -14.97
C PRO A 27 0.39 -18.40 -14.59
N VAL A 28 0.15 -17.52 -15.55
CA VAL A 28 0.08 -16.08 -15.27
C VAL A 28 -1.35 -15.69 -14.90
N ILE A 29 -1.60 -15.58 -13.61
CA ILE A 29 -2.90 -15.13 -13.06
C ILE A 29 -2.83 -13.62 -12.87
N SER A 30 -3.32 -12.85 -13.83
CA SER A 30 -3.22 -11.40 -13.85
C SER A 30 -4.56 -10.71 -14.12
N LEU A 31 -4.72 -9.53 -13.53
CA LEU A 31 -5.77 -8.54 -13.80
C LEU A 31 -5.17 -7.25 -14.38
N ASN A 32 -3.97 -7.33 -14.96
CA ASN A 32 -3.17 -6.19 -15.44
C ASN A 32 -2.77 -5.21 -14.33
N GLU A 33 -2.50 -5.72 -13.14
CA GLU A 33 -1.95 -4.98 -12.01
C GLU A 33 -0.57 -4.41 -12.32
N GLY A 34 -0.20 -3.40 -11.58
CA GLY A 34 1.01 -2.63 -11.84
C GLY A 34 0.77 -1.50 -12.83
N SER A 35 1.84 -0.95 -13.40
CA SER A 35 1.81 0.23 -14.26
C SER A 35 1.01 1.40 -13.64
N THR A 36 1.02 1.48 -12.32
CA THR A 36 0.33 2.55 -11.59
C THR A 36 1.04 3.89 -11.84
N PRO A 37 0.30 5.00 -11.93
CA PRO A 37 0.90 6.28 -12.27
C PRO A 37 1.88 6.74 -11.20
N LEU A 38 2.94 7.40 -11.67
CA LEU A 38 3.82 8.25 -10.88
C LEU A 38 3.46 9.70 -11.20
N ILE A 39 2.69 10.35 -10.32
CA ILE A 39 2.08 11.64 -10.55
C ILE A 39 2.97 12.73 -9.95
N HIS A 40 3.40 13.70 -10.74
CA HIS A 40 4.08 14.89 -10.23
C HIS A 40 3.09 15.72 -9.40
N SER A 41 3.49 16.13 -8.19
CA SER A 41 2.71 16.97 -7.29
C SER A 41 3.30 18.37 -7.25
N PRO A 42 2.73 19.37 -7.98
CA PRO A 42 3.26 20.71 -8.02
C PRO A 42 3.26 21.40 -6.65
N LYS A 43 2.18 21.25 -5.89
CA LYS A 43 2.05 21.92 -4.59
C LYS A 43 2.97 21.33 -3.51
N LEU A 44 3.13 20.00 -3.46
CA LEU A 44 4.13 19.39 -2.56
C LEU A 44 5.56 19.74 -3.02
N SER A 45 5.79 19.86 -4.33
CA SER A 45 7.10 20.26 -4.86
C SER A 45 7.47 21.67 -4.46
N GLU A 46 6.52 22.60 -4.51
CA GLU A 46 6.71 23.98 -4.03
C GLU A 46 7.03 24.02 -2.53
N LEU A 47 6.23 23.30 -1.71
CA LEU A 47 6.43 23.22 -0.27
C LEU A 47 7.79 22.59 0.10
N ALA A 48 8.18 21.54 -0.61
CA ALA A 48 9.43 20.81 -0.36
C ALA A 48 10.66 21.48 -0.97
N GLN A 49 10.49 22.41 -1.91
CA GLN A 49 11.54 22.95 -2.75
C GLN A 49 12.35 21.83 -3.44
N ALA A 50 11.64 20.81 -3.95
CA ALA A 50 12.16 19.62 -4.59
C ALA A 50 11.11 19.04 -5.54
N LYS A 51 11.48 18.15 -6.45
CA LYS A 51 10.52 17.45 -7.32
C LYS A 51 9.82 16.34 -6.55
N VAL A 52 8.55 16.50 -6.20
CA VAL A 52 7.77 15.51 -5.46
C VAL A 52 6.84 14.75 -6.40
N PHE A 53 6.89 13.44 -6.31
CA PHE A 53 6.04 12.53 -7.08
C PHE A 53 5.25 11.60 -6.16
N ILE A 54 4.04 11.25 -6.57
CA ILE A 54 3.14 10.36 -5.86
C ILE A 54 3.01 9.06 -6.66
N LYS A 55 3.49 7.93 -6.11
CA LYS A 55 3.23 6.60 -6.64
C LYS A 55 1.86 6.14 -6.17
N TYR A 56 0.87 6.21 -7.05
CA TYR A 56 -0.53 5.96 -6.69
C TYR A 56 -0.91 4.49 -6.87
N GLU A 57 -0.60 3.67 -5.88
CA GLU A 57 -0.90 2.24 -5.85
C GLU A 57 -2.41 1.92 -5.69
N GLY A 58 -3.19 2.91 -5.29
CA GLY A 58 -4.65 2.80 -5.20
C GLY A 58 -5.35 2.57 -6.55
N LEU A 59 -4.64 2.74 -7.68
CA LEU A 59 -5.16 2.49 -9.02
C LEU A 59 -4.89 1.08 -9.55
N ASN A 60 -4.38 0.18 -8.72
CA ASN A 60 -4.40 -1.25 -9.03
C ASN A 60 -5.84 -1.81 -9.08
N PRO A 61 -6.10 -2.95 -9.74
CA PRO A 61 -7.45 -3.48 -9.99
C PRO A 61 -8.37 -3.61 -8.77
N THR A 62 -7.85 -4.01 -7.60
CA THR A 62 -8.65 -4.08 -6.37
C THR A 62 -8.52 -2.85 -5.47
N GLY A 63 -7.87 -1.80 -5.95
CA GLY A 63 -7.73 -0.53 -5.26
C GLY A 63 -6.56 -0.45 -4.30
N SER A 64 -5.53 -1.32 -4.38
CA SER A 64 -4.33 -1.22 -3.54
C SER A 64 -3.12 -1.97 -4.10
N PHE A 65 -1.94 -1.66 -3.56
CA PHE A 65 -0.67 -2.32 -3.87
C PHE A 65 -0.66 -3.84 -3.62
N LYS A 66 -1.66 -4.37 -2.90
CA LYS A 66 -1.74 -5.80 -2.59
C LYS A 66 -1.84 -6.66 -3.83
N ASP A 67 -2.36 -6.14 -4.91
CA ASP A 67 -2.51 -6.82 -6.20
C ASP A 67 -1.18 -7.31 -6.76
N ARG A 68 -0.14 -6.50 -6.67
CA ARG A 68 1.21 -6.86 -7.13
C ARG A 68 1.74 -8.15 -6.49
N GLY A 69 1.60 -8.25 -5.18
CA GLY A 69 2.02 -9.46 -4.47
C GLY A 69 1.06 -10.62 -4.67
N MET A 70 -0.21 -10.34 -4.90
CA MET A 70 -1.22 -11.38 -5.00
C MET A 70 -1.16 -12.11 -6.35
N THR A 71 -0.89 -11.40 -7.45
CA THR A 71 -0.69 -12.05 -8.76
C THR A 71 0.41 -13.11 -8.69
N VAL A 72 1.55 -12.81 -8.07
CA VAL A 72 2.67 -13.76 -7.94
C VAL A 72 2.32 -14.90 -6.97
N ALA A 73 1.75 -14.56 -5.81
CA ALA A 73 1.42 -15.57 -4.79
C ALA A 73 0.39 -16.59 -5.29
N ILE A 74 -0.64 -16.16 -6.01
CA ILE A 74 -1.68 -17.06 -6.56
C ILE A 74 -1.16 -17.82 -7.77
N SER A 75 -0.39 -17.20 -8.65
CA SER A 75 0.25 -17.91 -9.77
C SER A 75 1.14 -19.06 -9.27
N LYS A 76 1.92 -18.83 -8.22
CA LYS A 76 2.74 -19.87 -7.58
C LYS A 76 1.90 -20.93 -6.87
N ALA A 77 0.83 -20.52 -6.18
CA ALA A 77 -0.08 -21.48 -5.54
C ALA A 77 -0.71 -22.44 -6.55
N VAL A 78 -1.13 -21.93 -7.72
CA VAL A 78 -1.69 -22.76 -8.80
C VAL A 78 -0.61 -23.65 -9.43
N GLU A 79 0.60 -23.14 -9.65
CA GLU A 79 1.74 -23.96 -10.11
C GLU A 79 2.03 -25.14 -9.17
N ASP A 80 1.91 -24.90 -7.84
CA ASP A 80 2.11 -25.91 -6.80
C ASP A 80 0.89 -26.84 -6.60
N GLY A 81 -0.15 -26.71 -7.43
CA GLY A 81 -1.34 -27.57 -7.42
C GLY A 81 -2.37 -27.21 -6.34
N SER A 82 -2.32 -26.01 -5.76
CA SER A 82 -3.34 -25.55 -4.81
C SER A 82 -4.66 -25.23 -5.51
N ASP A 83 -5.76 -25.73 -4.96
CA ASP A 83 -7.14 -25.43 -5.40
C ASP A 83 -7.86 -24.44 -4.47
N THR A 84 -7.21 -24.10 -3.35
CA THR A 84 -7.74 -23.21 -2.32
C THR A 84 -6.66 -22.27 -1.83
N VAL A 85 -7.00 -21.00 -1.71
CA VAL A 85 -6.16 -19.99 -1.03
C VAL A 85 -6.86 -19.49 0.22
N ILE A 86 -6.10 -19.21 1.27
CA ILE A 86 -6.63 -18.79 2.56
C ILE A 86 -5.87 -17.59 3.11
N CYS A 87 -6.59 -16.65 3.72
CA CYS A 87 -5.98 -15.54 4.44
C CYS A 87 -6.81 -15.08 5.64
N ALA A 88 -6.14 -14.46 6.62
CA ALA A 88 -6.77 -13.69 7.70
C ALA A 88 -6.67 -12.20 7.36
N SER A 89 -7.77 -11.55 7.00
CA SER A 89 -7.78 -10.12 6.67
C SER A 89 -9.22 -9.59 6.53
N THR A 90 -9.44 -8.35 6.97
CA THR A 90 -10.71 -7.62 6.77
C THR A 90 -10.60 -6.50 5.72
N GLY A 91 -9.47 -6.38 5.00
CA GLY A 91 -9.19 -5.21 4.15
C GLY A 91 -8.54 -5.57 2.81
N ASN A 92 -7.52 -4.79 2.43
CA ASN A 92 -6.89 -4.87 1.10
C ASN A 92 -6.36 -6.27 0.73
N THR A 93 -5.89 -7.07 1.71
CA THR A 93 -5.39 -8.43 1.43
C THR A 93 -6.53 -9.37 1.03
N SER A 94 -7.67 -9.34 1.75
CA SER A 94 -8.81 -10.20 1.42
C SER A 94 -9.43 -9.83 0.07
N ALA A 95 -9.52 -8.54 -0.25
CA ALA A 95 -10.01 -8.08 -1.54
C ALA A 95 -9.14 -8.59 -2.70
N ALA A 96 -7.83 -8.42 -2.60
CA ALA A 96 -6.90 -8.92 -3.61
C ALA A 96 -6.91 -10.46 -3.69
N ALA A 97 -6.88 -11.18 -2.54
CA ALA A 97 -6.94 -12.64 -2.54
C ALA A 97 -8.18 -13.18 -3.24
N ALA A 98 -9.35 -12.60 -2.95
CA ALA A 98 -10.61 -13.01 -3.57
C ALA A 98 -10.63 -12.75 -5.08
N ALA A 99 -10.16 -11.57 -5.52
CA ALA A 99 -10.13 -11.22 -6.95
C ALA A 99 -9.23 -12.14 -7.77
N TYR A 100 -8.00 -12.35 -7.32
CA TYR A 100 -7.05 -13.19 -8.04
C TYR A 100 -7.37 -14.69 -7.93
N ALA A 101 -7.98 -15.15 -6.82
CA ALA A 101 -8.52 -16.51 -6.71
C ALA A 101 -9.67 -16.74 -7.71
N ALA A 102 -10.62 -15.79 -7.81
CA ALA A 102 -11.67 -15.84 -8.80
C ALA A 102 -11.13 -15.88 -10.23
N ARG A 103 -10.09 -15.06 -10.53
CA ARG A 103 -9.40 -15.05 -11.82
C ARG A 103 -8.71 -16.38 -12.14
N ALA A 104 -8.17 -17.05 -11.12
CA ALA A 104 -7.50 -18.35 -11.23
C ALA A 104 -8.48 -19.54 -11.26
N GLY A 105 -9.74 -19.34 -10.93
CA GLY A 105 -10.71 -20.44 -10.78
C GLY A 105 -10.49 -21.30 -9.53
N VAL A 106 -9.78 -20.77 -8.51
CA VAL A 106 -9.53 -21.47 -7.23
C VAL A 106 -10.40 -20.88 -6.12
N ARG A 107 -10.64 -21.68 -5.08
CA ARG A 107 -11.43 -21.28 -3.90
C ARG A 107 -10.65 -20.24 -3.07
N CYS A 108 -11.35 -19.26 -2.54
CA CYS A 108 -10.79 -18.30 -1.58
C CYS A 108 -11.53 -18.37 -0.25
N ALA A 109 -10.79 -18.57 0.85
CA ALA A 109 -11.30 -18.49 2.22
C ALA A 109 -10.69 -17.29 2.95
N VAL A 110 -11.55 -16.47 3.54
CA VAL A 110 -11.15 -15.29 4.32
C VAL A 110 -11.59 -15.49 5.77
N LEU A 111 -10.65 -15.57 6.70
CA LEU A 111 -10.92 -15.68 8.12
C LEU A 111 -10.85 -14.31 8.80
N LEU A 112 -11.79 -14.02 9.69
CA LEU A 112 -11.84 -12.78 10.45
C LEU A 112 -12.56 -12.96 11.80
N PRO A 113 -12.32 -12.07 12.78
CA PRO A 113 -13.01 -12.12 14.06
C PRO A 113 -14.51 -11.84 13.92
N ALA A 114 -15.34 -12.64 14.58
CA ALA A 114 -16.77 -12.36 14.72
C ALA A 114 -17.01 -11.03 15.43
N GLY A 115 -18.05 -10.29 15.03
CA GLY A 115 -18.44 -9.02 15.68
C GLY A 115 -17.68 -7.77 15.25
N LYS A 116 -16.64 -7.88 14.41
CA LYS A 116 -15.89 -6.74 13.83
C LYS A 116 -16.01 -6.68 12.30
N ILE A 117 -17.17 -7.05 11.78
CA ILE A 117 -17.40 -7.10 10.34
C ILE A 117 -17.95 -5.74 9.90
N ALA A 118 -17.08 -4.85 9.44
CA ALA A 118 -17.51 -3.71 8.63
C ALA A 118 -17.85 -4.23 7.24
N ALA A 119 -19.13 -4.36 6.92
CA ALA A 119 -19.59 -4.90 5.64
C ALA A 119 -18.96 -4.20 4.43
N GLY A 120 -18.78 -2.87 4.52
CA GLY A 120 -18.13 -2.07 3.48
C GLY A 120 -16.69 -2.50 3.16
N LYS A 121 -15.90 -2.93 4.14
CA LYS A 121 -14.53 -3.42 3.93
C LYS A 121 -14.46 -4.81 3.30
N LEU A 122 -15.54 -5.60 3.38
CA LEU A 122 -15.63 -6.96 2.83
C LEU A 122 -16.41 -7.04 1.52
N VAL A 123 -17.01 -5.95 1.06
CA VAL A 123 -17.82 -5.92 -0.17
C VAL A 123 -17.09 -6.57 -1.34
N GLN A 124 -15.82 -6.22 -1.54
CA GLN A 124 -15.04 -6.80 -2.63
C GLN A 124 -14.82 -8.31 -2.45
N ALA A 125 -14.49 -8.78 -1.22
CA ALA A 125 -14.29 -10.20 -0.98
C ALA A 125 -15.57 -11.00 -1.25
N PHE A 126 -16.73 -10.51 -0.82
CA PHE A 126 -18.02 -11.13 -1.12
C PHE A 126 -18.35 -11.09 -2.61
N ALA A 127 -18.18 -9.94 -3.26
CA ALA A 127 -18.48 -9.76 -4.68
C ALA A 127 -17.65 -10.69 -5.58
N TYR A 128 -16.40 -10.97 -5.19
CA TYR A 128 -15.54 -11.93 -5.88
C TYR A 128 -15.74 -13.39 -5.47
N GLY A 129 -16.75 -13.68 -4.65
CA GLY A 129 -17.15 -15.05 -4.30
C GLY A 129 -16.30 -15.74 -3.24
N ALA A 130 -15.52 -14.98 -2.44
CA ALA A 130 -14.77 -15.58 -1.34
C ALA A 130 -15.69 -16.11 -0.23
N LYS A 131 -15.32 -17.25 0.36
CA LYS A 131 -15.97 -17.76 1.59
C LYS A 131 -15.41 -17.01 2.79
N VAL A 132 -16.22 -16.13 3.36
CA VAL A 132 -15.86 -15.36 4.56
C VAL A 132 -16.30 -16.13 5.79
N VAL A 133 -15.33 -16.48 6.65
CA VAL A 133 -15.56 -17.25 7.89
C VAL A 133 -15.29 -16.35 9.09
N ALA A 134 -16.35 -16.04 9.84
CA ALA A 134 -16.26 -15.30 11.10
C ALA A 134 -15.92 -16.28 12.25
N ILE A 135 -14.75 -16.15 12.84
CA ILE A 135 -14.33 -16.98 13.99
C ILE A 135 -14.67 -16.30 15.31
N ARG A 136 -14.99 -17.12 16.32
CA ARG A 136 -15.16 -16.63 17.71
C ARG A 136 -13.77 -16.47 18.33
N GLY A 137 -13.22 -15.27 18.27
CA GLY A 137 -11.87 -14.95 18.74
C GLY A 137 -11.44 -13.57 18.25
N ASN A 138 -10.16 -13.26 18.36
CA ASN A 138 -9.54 -12.02 17.89
C ASN A 138 -8.80 -12.24 16.54
N PHE A 139 -8.13 -11.19 16.05
CA PHE A 139 -7.38 -11.26 14.79
C PHE A 139 -6.19 -12.22 14.86
N ASP A 140 -5.53 -12.31 16.02
CA ASP A 140 -4.39 -13.21 16.21
C ASP A 140 -4.83 -14.67 16.18
N ASP A 141 -6.03 -14.97 16.70
CA ASP A 141 -6.65 -16.29 16.59
C ASP A 141 -6.92 -16.66 15.12
N ALA A 142 -7.46 -15.72 14.34
CA ALA A 142 -7.67 -15.95 12.90
C ALA A 142 -6.35 -16.22 12.18
N LEU A 143 -5.31 -15.45 12.48
CA LEU A 143 -4.00 -15.61 11.87
C LEU A 143 -3.32 -16.92 12.32
N ARG A 144 -3.49 -17.32 13.59
CA ARG A 144 -3.00 -18.60 14.10
C ARG A 144 -3.64 -19.77 13.35
N ILE A 145 -4.98 -19.75 13.22
CA ILE A 145 -5.71 -20.78 12.48
C ILE A 145 -5.24 -20.85 11.03
N VAL A 146 -5.07 -19.71 10.36
CA VAL A 146 -4.56 -19.69 8.98
C VAL A 146 -3.16 -20.33 8.91
N ARG A 147 -2.29 -20.09 9.89
CA ARG A 147 -0.96 -20.73 9.94
C ARG A 147 -1.02 -22.24 10.11
N GLU A 148 -2.03 -22.78 10.77
CA GLU A 148 -2.23 -24.22 10.94
C GLU A 148 -2.56 -24.92 9.61
N PHE A 149 -2.99 -24.17 8.58
CA PHE A 149 -3.14 -24.68 7.22
C PHE A 149 -1.79 -24.82 6.47
N ALA A 150 -0.67 -24.41 7.07
CA ALA A 150 0.63 -24.60 6.44
C ALA A 150 0.91 -26.11 6.25
N GLY A 151 1.19 -26.51 5.01
CA GLY A 151 1.44 -27.90 4.66
C GLY A 151 0.17 -28.75 4.43
N VAL A 152 -1.03 -28.20 4.55
CA VAL A 152 -2.26 -28.90 4.16
C VAL A 152 -2.30 -29.00 2.63
N PRO A 153 -2.38 -30.22 2.06
CA PRO A 153 -2.40 -30.39 0.61
C PRO A 153 -3.53 -29.61 -0.07
N GLY A 154 -3.23 -28.96 -1.18
CA GLY A 154 -4.19 -28.19 -1.95
C GLY A 154 -4.53 -26.80 -1.38
N VAL A 155 -3.95 -26.40 -0.25
CA VAL A 155 -4.22 -25.08 0.38
C VAL A 155 -2.96 -24.22 0.42
N ALA A 156 -3.04 -23.01 -0.11
CA ALA A 156 -1.97 -22.03 -0.04
C ALA A 156 -2.35 -20.83 0.86
N ILE A 157 -1.45 -20.47 1.77
CA ILE A 157 -1.58 -19.27 2.61
C ILE A 157 -1.10 -18.05 1.83
N VAL A 158 -1.95 -17.01 1.71
CA VAL A 158 -1.63 -15.80 0.95
C VAL A 158 -1.58 -14.53 1.81
N ASN A 159 -1.34 -14.68 3.12
CA ASN A 159 -1.03 -13.58 4.03
C ASN A 159 0.34 -12.94 3.75
N SER A 160 0.68 -11.87 4.49
CA SER A 160 1.96 -11.15 4.35
C SER A 160 3.21 -11.98 4.64
N ILE A 161 3.05 -13.13 5.29
CA ILE A 161 4.13 -14.11 5.52
C ILE A 161 4.51 -14.89 4.25
N ASN A 162 3.70 -14.88 3.21
CA ASN A 162 4.02 -15.56 1.95
C ASN A 162 5.12 -14.79 1.20
N PRO A 163 6.28 -15.40 0.92
CA PRO A 163 7.44 -14.72 0.32
C PRO A 163 7.14 -14.19 -1.08
N HIS A 164 6.28 -14.84 -1.85
CA HIS A 164 5.89 -14.41 -3.19
C HIS A 164 5.18 -13.06 -3.19
N ARG A 165 4.61 -12.65 -2.04
CA ARG A 165 4.01 -11.32 -1.86
C ARG A 165 5.04 -10.19 -1.96
N ILE A 166 6.20 -10.37 -1.36
CA ILE A 166 7.32 -9.42 -1.42
C ILE A 166 7.85 -9.35 -2.86
N GLU A 167 7.99 -10.51 -3.53
CA GLU A 167 8.46 -10.57 -4.91
C GLU A 167 7.59 -9.77 -5.88
N GLY A 168 6.28 -9.90 -5.78
CA GLY A 168 5.37 -9.09 -6.63
C GLY A 168 5.40 -7.61 -6.27
N GLN A 169 5.41 -7.27 -4.97
CA GLN A 169 5.39 -5.88 -4.51
C GLN A 169 6.66 -5.10 -4.88
N LYS A 170 7.84 -5.73 -4.94
CA LYS A 170 9.10 -5.07 -5.28
C LYS A 170 9.09 -4.41 -6.66
N THR A 171 8.23 -4.88 -7.57
CA THR A 171 8.10 -4.34 -8.94
C THR A 171 7.63 -2.89 -8.98
N ALA A 172 7.02 -2.38 -7.92
CA ALA A 172 6.67 -0.97 -7.82
C ALA A 172 7.91 -0.05 -7.78
N ALA A 173 9.02 -0.52 -7.17
CA ALA A 173 10.31 0.18 -7.22
C ALA A 173 10.89 0.20 -8.63
N PHE A 174 10.73 -0.89 -9.39
CA PHE A 174 11.14 -0.96 -10.78
C PHE A 174 10.43 0.08 -11.65
N GLU A 175 9.11 0.18 -11.50
CA GLU A 175 8.30 1.17 -12.24
C GLU A 175 8.67 2.61 -11.92
N ILE A 176 8.98 2.92 -10.65
CA ILE A 176 9.47 4.24 -10.25
C ILE A 176 10.79 4.53 -10.97
N ALA A 177 11.74 3.62 -10.87
CA ALA A 177 13.07 3.77 -11.46
C ALA A 177 13.01 3.90 -13.00
N GLU A 178 12.17 3.10 -13.66
CA GLU A 178 11.95 3.20 -15.11
C GLU A 178 11.33 4.53 -15.52
N THR A 179 10.36 5.03 -14.74
CA THR A 179 9.66 6.29 -15.05
C THR A 179 10.56 7.51 -14.84
N LEU A 180 11.39 7.50 -13.79
CA LEU A 180 12.31 8.60 -13.49
C LEU A 180 13.63 8.51 -14.28
N GLY A 181 13.96 7.33 -14.85
CA GLY A 181 15.26 7.05 -15.45
C GLY A 181 16.38 6.82 -14.43
N ALA A 182 16.06 6.86 -13.12
CA ALA A 182 16.98 6.69 -11.99
C ALA A 182 16.20 6.29 -10.73
N ALA A 183 16.89 5.90 -9.66
CA ALA A 183 16.25 5.86 -8.34
C ALA A 183 15.97 7.30 -7.85
N PRO A 184 14.86 7.55 -7.11
CA PRO A 184 14.66 8.83 -6.45
C PRO A 184 15.73 9.06 -5.36
N ASP A 185 15.97 10.30 -4.97
CA ASP A 185 16.87 10.61 -3.85
C ASP A 185 16.27 10.13 -2.52
N ILE A 186 14.96 10.30 -2.38
CA ILE A 186 14.21 9.93 -1.17
C ILE A 186 12.92 9.22 -1.57
N HIS A 187 12.64 8.09 -0.90
CA HIS A 187 11.35 7.41 -1.01
C HIS A 187 10.67 7.30 0.35
N ILE A 188 9.47 7.84 0.47
CA ILE A 188 8.69 7.88 1.71
C ILE A 188 7.50 6.91 1.62
N LEU A 189 7.35 6.07 2.64
CA LEU A 189 6.32 5.02 2.66
C LEU A 189 5.57 4.97 4.00
N PRO A 190 4.26 4.63 3.99
CA PRO A 190 3.57 4.23 5.20
C PRO A 190 4.04 2.84 5.65
N VAL A 191 4.16 2.62 6.96
CA VAL A 191 4.65 1.36 7.52
C VAL A 191 3.64 0.79 8.51
N GLY A 192 3.04 -0.34 8.14
CA GLY A 192 2.24 -1.18 9.02
C GLY A 192 2.95 -2.52 9.25
N ASN A 193 2.62 -3.54 8.47
CA ASN A 193 3.24 -4.87 8.54
C ASN A 193 4.66 -4.94 7.93
N ALA A 194 5.19 -3.82 7.52
CA ALA A 194 6.53 -3.59 6.95
C ALA A 194 6.85 -4.34 5.63
N GLY A 195 5.95 -5.18 5.12
CA GLY A 195 6.20 -5.90 3.86
C GLY A 195 6.37 -4.99 2.65
N ASN A 196 5.68 -3.85 2.62
CA ASN A 196 5.77 -2.92 1.50
C ASN A 196 7.15 -2.24 1.42
N ILE A 197 7.63 -1.68 2.54
CA ILE A 197 8.95 -1.04 2.57
C ILE A 197 10.08 -2.05 2.32
N THR A 198 9.98 -3.26 2.86
CA THR A 198 10.89 -4.38 2.56
C THR A 198 10.92 -4.69 1.06
N ALA A 199 9.76 -4.73 0.42
CA ALA A 199 9.65 -5.03 -0.99
C ALA A 199 10.26 -3.91 -1.86
N TYR A 200 9.97 -2.64 -1.58
CA TYR A 200 10.56 -1.52 -2.32
C TYR A 200 12.08 -1.51 -2.21
N TRP A 201 12.60 -1.70 -0.98
CA TRP A 201 14.05 -1.77 -0.77
C TRP A 201 14.69 -2.91 -1.55
N LYS A 202 14.09 -4.11 -1.48
CA LYS A 202 14.52 -5.26 -2.29
C LYS A 202 14.53 -4.93 -3.78
N GLY A 203 13.50 -4.28 -4.28
CA GLY A 203 13.41 -3.90 -5.69
C GLY A 203 14.52 -2.94 -6.12
N TYR A 204 14.77 -1.88 -5.37
CA TYR A 204 15.85 -0.97 -5.68
C TYR A 204 17.21 -1.66 -5.67
N ARG A 205 17.47 -2.53 -4.69
CA ARG A 205 18.72 -3.31 -4.63
C ARG A 205 18.90 -4.23 -5.83
N GLU A 206 17.85 -4.91 -6.27
CA GLU A 206 17.91 -5.79 -7.44
C GLU A 206 18.13 -5.00 -8.73
N PHE A 207 17.48 -3.87 -8.92
CA PHE A 207 17.71 -3.00 -10.09
C PHE A 207 19.12 -2.42 -10.09
N HIS A 208 19.63 -2.05 -8.94
CA HIS A 208 21.02 -1.59 -8.81
C HIS A 208 22.01 -2.71 -9.16
N ALA A 209 21.82 -3.90 -8.60
CA ALA A 209 22.67 -5.06 -8.88
C ALA A 209 22.63 -5.48 -10.36
N ALA A 210 21.47 -5.29 -11.03
CA ALA A 210 21.30 -5.54 -12.47
C ALA A 210 21.80 -4.38 -13.36
N GLY A 211 22.40 -3.33 -12.79
CA GLY A 211 22.88 -2.16 -13.55
C GLY A 211 21.78 -1.31 -14.18
N ARG A 212 20.52 -1.46 -13.74
CA ARG A 212 19.38 -0.67 -14.24
C ARG A 212 19.31 0.73 -13.64
N ILE A 213 19.87 0.93 -12.45
CA ILE A 213 20.05 2.21 -11.78
C ILE A 213 21.46 2.28 -11.19
N THR A 214 21.98 3.49 -11.00
CA THR A 214 23.36 3.74 -10.52
C THR A 214 23.45 4.15 -9.05
N SER A 215 22.29 4.43 -8.42
CA SER A 215 22.20 4.87 -7.01
C SER A 215 21.02 4.20 -6.33
N LEU A 216 21.02 4.24 -5.00
CA LEU A 216 19.92 3.74 -4.17
C LEU A 216 19.27 4.93 -3.42
N PRO A 217 17.93 4.93 -3.22
CA PRO A 217 17.26 6.00 -2.50
C PRO A 217 17.50 5.91 -0.99
N LYS A 218 17.38 7.02 -0.29
CA LYS A 218 17.11 7.00 1.15
C LYS A 218 15.64 6.64 1.37
N VAL A 219 15.39 5.61 2.19
CA VAL A 219 14.04 5.11 2.44
C VAL A 219 13.56 5.60 3.81
N ILE A 220 12.42 6.29 3.84
CA ILE A 220 11.84 6.83 5.07
C ILE A 220 10.48 6.18 5.31
N GLY A 221 10.29 5.63 6.49
CA GLY A 221 9.04 5.02 6.91
C GLY A 221 8.26 5.90 7.88
N PHE A 222 6.93 5.92 7.76
CA PHE A 222 6.06 6.53 8.76
C PHE A 222 5.05 5.53 9.30
N GLN A 223 4.98 5.42 10.64
CA GLN A 223 3.96 4.66 11.37
C GLN A 223 2.93 5.63 11.98
N ALA A 224 1.70 5.16 12.18
CA ALA A 224 0.73 5.89 12.99
C ALA A 224 1.15 5.85 14.46
N ALA A 225 1.10 6.97 15.17
CA ALA A 225 1.60 7.10 16.54
C ALA A 225 1.03 6.05 17.52
N GLY A 226 -0.25 5.68 17.38
CA GLY A 226 -0.89 4.64 18.19
C GLY A 226 -0.59 3.20 17.75
N ALA A 227 0.19 3.01 16.66
CA ALA A 227 0.55 1.71 16.10
C ALA A 227 1.99 1.76 15.52
N ALA A 228 2.99 2.11 16.36
CA ALA A 228 4.35 2.40 15.94
C ALA A 228 5.40 1.45 16.59
N PRO A 229 5.25 0.13 16.46
CA PRO A 229 6.13 -0.83 17.14
C PRO A 229 7.60 -0.72 16.69
N ILE A 230 7.88 -0.51 15.39
CA ILE A 230 9.25 -0.42 14.89
C ILE A 230 9.92 0.86 15.41
N TYR A 231 9.19 1.99 15.46
CA TYR A 231 9.69 3.24 16.03
C TYR A 231 10.07 3.10 17.50
N HIS A 232 9.22 2.42 18.29
CA HIS A 232 9.46 2.18 19.71
C HIS A 232 10.44 1.03 19.99
N GLY A 233 10.72 0.17 19.01
CA GLY A 233 11.63 -0.96 19.15
C GLY A 233 11.02 -2.20 19.84
N HIS A 234 9.69 -2.22 20.09
CA HIS A 234 9.00 -3.34 20.72
C HIS A 234 7.56 -3.49 20.20
N PRO A 235 6.95 -4.69 20.23
CA PRO A 235 5.55 -4.90 19.88
C PRO A 235 4.59 -4.07 20.74
N ILE A 236 3.46 -3.67 20.13
CA ILE A 236 2.35 -2.96 20.81
C ILE A 236 1.16 -3.91 20.89
N GLU A 237 0.73 -4.25 22.10
CA GLU A 237 -0.36 -5.22 22.34
C GLU A 237 -1.72 -4.73 21.82
N LYS A 238 -1.99 -3.44 21.97
CA LYS A 238 -3.27 -2.82 21.59
C LYS A 238 -3.03 -1.62 20.67
N PRO A 239 -2.64 -1.89 19.39
CA PRO A 239 -2.45 -0.81 18.45
C PRO A 239 -3.79 -0.15 18.15
N ASP A 240 -3.82 1.18 18.16
CA ASP A 240 -5.00 1.96 17.85
C ASP A 240 -4.66 3.14 16.92
N THR A 241 -5.41 3.27 15.83
CA THR A 241 -5.29 4.37 14.86
C THR A 241 -6.47 4.33 13.88
N VAL A 242 -6.85 5.47 13.34
CA VAL A 242 -7.81 5.60 12.23
C VAL A 242 -7.28 4.98 10.94
N ALA A 243 -5.96 4.88 10.79
CA ALA A 243 -5.28 4.30 9.63
C ALA A 243 -5.29 2.76 9.69
N THR A 244 -6.47 2.16 9.53
CA THR A 244 -6.72 0.74 9.81
C THR A 244 -5.79 -0.22 9.07
N ALA A 245 -5.34 0.10 7.86
CA ALA A 245 -4.44 -0.77 7.07
C ALA A 245 -2.99 -0.81 7.61
N ILE A 246 -2.59 0.15 8.47
CA ILE A 246 -1.30 0.15 9.19
C ILE A 246 -1.46 -0.01 10.71
N ARG A 247 -2.65 -0.36 11.22
CA ARG A 247 -2.91 -0.65 12.63
C ARG A 247 -2.36 -2.03 12.99
N ILE A 248 -1.04 -2.12 13.10
CA ILE A 248 -0.29 -3.36 13.32
C ILE A 248 0.60 -3.20 14.54
N GLY A 249 0.42 -4.08 15.53
CA GLY A 249 1.21 -4.07 16.77
C GLY A 249 2.49 -4.90 16.69
N ASN A 250 2.56 -5.91 15.80
CA ASN A 250 3.74 -6.77 15.62
C ASN A 250 3.95 -7.07 14.14
N PRO A 251 4.75 -6.28 13.43
CA PRO A 251 4.98 -6.41 12.00
C PRO A 251 5.66 -7.71 11.60
N ALA A 252 5.12 -8.44 10.61
CA ALA A 252 5.70 -9.68 10.12
C ALA A 252 7.05 -9.48 9.39
N SER A 253 7.27 -8.33 8.77
CA SER A 253 8.51 -8.02 8.04
C SER A 253 9.39 -7.01 8.79
N TRP A 254 9.41 -7.10 10.13
CA TRP A 254 10.18 -6.20 11.00
C TRP A 254 11.66 -6.11 10.59
N GLY A 255 12.32 -7.25 10.47
CA GLY A 255 13.75 -7.30 10.10
C GLY A 255 14.05 -6.65 8.76
N GLY A 256 13.18 -6.87 7.76
CA GLY A 256 13.35 -6.26 6.43
C GLY A 256 13.18 -4.74 6.42
N ALA A 257 12.33 -4.18 7.31
CA ALA A 257 12.25 -2.73 7.47
C ALA A 257 13.49 -2.15 8.14
N ILE A 258 14.01 -2.80 9.18
CA ILE A 258 15.26 -2.36 9.85
C ILE A 258 16.43 -2.39 8.86
N GLU A 259 16.56 -3.47 8.07
CA GLU A 259 17.56 -3.55 6.99
C GLU A 259 17.41 -2.39 5.99
N ALA A 260 16.18 -2.11 5.52
CA ALA A 260 15.93 -1.03 4.59
C ALA A 260 16.36 0.34 5.13
N PHE A 261 16.09 0.64 6.40
CA PHE A 261 16.51 1.90 7.01
C PHE A 261 18.03 1.98 7.22
N ALA A 262 18.65 0.90 7.68
CA ALA A 262 20.08 0.85 7.94
C ALA A 262 20.88 1.01 6.64
N ASP A 263 20.57 0.20 5.64
CA ASP A 263 21.32 0.15 4.38
C ASP A 263 21.14 1.41 3.53
N SER A 264 19.93 2.02 3.58
CA SER A 264 19.61 3.23 2.81
C SER A 264 20.04 4.53 3.50
N CYS A 265 20.62 4.48 4.71
CA CYS A 265 20.79 5.66 5.56
C CYS A 265 19.47 6.43 5.75
N GLY A 266 18.37 5.72 5.79
CA GLY A 266 17.01 6.24 6.00
C GLY A 266 16.60 6.25 7.46
N CYS A 267 15.31 6.40 7.72
CA CYS A 267 14.79 6.41 9.09
C CYS A 267 13.32 5.98 9.16
N ILE A 268 12.85 5.77 10.39
CA ILE A 268 11.44 5.62 10.70
C ILE A 268 11.01 6.68 11.70
N ASP A 269 9.81 7.25 11.50
CA ASP A 269 9.20 8.21 12.41
C ASP A 269 7.69 7.96 12.51
N ILE A 270 6.99 8.76 13.29
CA ILE A 270 5.56 8.64 13.57
C ILE A 270 4.79 9.87 13.11
N VAL A 271 3.53 9.65 12.75
CA VAL A 271 2.54 10.71 12.52
C VAL A 271 1.28 10.42 13.34
N SER A 272 0.64 11.46 13.84
CA SER A 272 -0.62 11.33 14.58
C SER A 272 -1.79 11.04 13.64
N ASP A 273 -2.90 10.54 14.18
CA ASP A 273 -4.14 10.34 13.44
C ASP A 273 -4.65 11.65 12.82
N GLN A 274 -4.52 12.77 13.54
CA GLN A 274 -4.90 14.08 13.03
C GLN A 274 -4.04 14.46 11.82
N GLN A 275 -2.71 14.31 11.91
CA GLN A 275 -1.81 14.59 10.77
C GLN A 275 -2.13 13.72 9.55
N ILE A 276 -2.50 12.45 9.78
CA ILE A 276 -2.89 11.52 8.70
C ILE A 276 -4.17 12.02 8.01
N LEU A 277 -5.19 12.39 8.77
CA LEU A 277 -6.48 12.84 8.23
C LEU A 277 -6.37 14.19 7.54
N ASP A 278 -5.60 15.12 8.12
CA ASP A 278 -5.31 16.42 7.50
C ASP A 278 -4.57 16.25 6.18
N ALA A 279 -3.57 15.37 6.12
CA ALA A 279 -2.83 15.06 4.90
C ALA A 279 -3.71 14.36 3.85
N GLN A 280 -4.63 13.48 4.26
CA GLN A 280 -5.61 12.86 3.36
C GLN A 280 -6.52 13.90 2.72
N GLN A 281 -7.07 14.80 3.54
CA GLN A 281 -7.94 15.87 3.06
C GLN A 281 -7.15 16.85 2.17
N TRP A 282 -5.95 17.22 2.58
CA TRP A 282 -5.08 18.10 1.82
C TRP A 282 -4.79 17.54 0.43
N LEU A 283 -4.40 16.25 0.36
CA LEU A 283 -4.09 15.57 -0.89
C LEU A 283 -5.30 15.54 -1.84
N ALA A 284 -6.49 15.25 -1.29
CA ALA A 284 -7.72 15.22 -2.07
C ALA A 284 -8.10 16.61 -2.59
N SER A 285 -8.03 17.66 -1.75
CA SER A 285 -8.48 19.00 -2.09
C SER A 285 -7.48 19.81 -2.92
N HIS A 286 -6.17 19.48 -2.86
CA HIS A 286 -5.13 20.24 -3.53
C HIS A 286 -4.54 19.52 -4.74
N GLU A 287 -4.49 18.19 -4.74
CA GLU A 287 -3.92 17.39 -5.81
C GLU A 287 -4.97 16.51 -6.53
N GLY A 288 -6.21 16.47 -6.04
CA GLY A 288 -7.27 15.64 -6.61
C GLY A 288 -7.06 14.14 -6.40
N ILE A 289 -6.20 13.74 -5.44
CA ILE A 289 -5.84 12.35 -5.19
C ILE A 289 -6.47 11.86 -3.90
N PHE A 290 -7.50 11.00 -4.02
CA PHE A 290 -8.23 10.46 -2.86
C PHE A 290 -7.68 9.09 -2.47
N VAL A 291 -7.14 8.99 -1.24
CA VAL A 291 -6.47 7.80 -0.71
C VAL A 291 -7.05 7.35 0.62
N GLU A 292 -6.86 6.08 1.01
CA GLU A 292 -7.19 5.61 2.36
C GLU A 292 -6.29 6.29 3.42
N PRO A 293 -6.74 6.42 4.69
CA PRO A 293 -5.95 7.09 5.73
C PRO A 293 -4.53 6.53 5.87
N ALA A 294 -4.37 5.21 5.82
CA ALA A 294 -3.06 4.57 5.90
C ALA A 294 -2.07 5.04 4.82
N SER A 295 -2.58 5.35 3.63
CA SER A 295 -1.78 5.86 2.51
C SER A 295 -1.31 7.28 2.76
N ALA A 296 -2.15 8.10 3.39
CA ALA A 296 -1.83 9.49 3.68
C ALA A 296 -0.69 9.66 4.70
N ALA A 297 -0.32 8.60 5.43
CA ALA A 297 0.79 8.67 6.40
C ALA A 297 2.14 9.04 5.74
N SER A 298 2.39 8.69 4.48
CA SER A 298 3.58 9.14 3.74
C SER A 298 3.57 10.63 3.47
N VAL A 299 2.40 11.18 3.10
CA VAL A 299 2.21 12.63 2.85
C VAL A 299 2.28 13.40 4.17
N ALA A 300 1.61 12.92 5.23
CA ALA A 300 1.69 13.49 6.57
C ALA A 300 3.14 13.54 7.06
N GLY A 301 3.90 12.47 6.78
CA GLY A 301 5.32 12.40 7.10
C GLY A 301 6.16 13.44 6.38
N LEU A 302 5.95 13.63 5.08
CA LEU A 302 6.62 14.71 4.33
C LEU A 302 6.27 16.07 4.92
N LEU A 303 4.98 16.38 5.11
CA LEU A 303 4.53 17.66 5.66
C LEU A 303 5.12 17.93 7.06
N LYS A 304 5.17 16.90 7.92
CA LYS A 304 5.86 16.96 9.22
C LYS A 304 7.36 17.28 9.06
N CYS A 305 8.05 16.64 8.14
CA CYS A 305 9.46 16.89 7.89
C CYS A 305 9.75 18.33 7.36
N LEU A 306 8.80 18.95 6.70
CA LEU A 306 8.90 20.32 6.19
C LEU A 306 8.54 21.37 7.24
N SER A 307 7.79 21.01 8.29
CA SER A 307 7.46 21.90 9.40
C SER A 307 8.62 22.07 10.39
N HIS A 308 8.44 22.97 11.39
CA HIS A 308 9.43 23.20 12.45
C HIS A 308 9.62 22.00 13.42
N ASP A 309 8.67 21.05 13.44
CA ASP A 309 8.71 19.81 14.25
C ASP A 309 9.56 18.70 13.61
N ARG A 310 10.65 19.07 12.96
CA ARG A 310 11.51 18.15 12.21
C ARG A 310 12.04 17.03 13.10
N CYS A 311 11.91 15.79 12.63
CA CYS A 311 12.69 14.69 13.16
C CYS A 311 14.19 14.98 12.95
N SER A 312 14.97 15.00 14.02
CA SER A 312 16.43 15.22 13.95
C SER A 312 17.16 14.15 13.12
N ARG A 313 16.52 13.02 12.87
CA ARG A 313 17.04 11.90 12.06
C ARG A 313 16.61 11.97 10.60
N CYS A 314 15.70 12.90 10.23
CA CYS A 314 15.17 13.00 8.88
C CYS A 314 16.22 13.60 7.94
N PRO A 315 16.53 12.95 6.79
CA PRO A 315 17.53 13.43 5.83
C PRO A 315 17.18 14.78 5.16
N PHE A 316 15.98 15.32 5.39
CA PHE A 316 15.60 16.69 4.98
C PHE A 316 16.29 17.81 5.77
N ALA A 317 17.16 17.50 6.76
CA ALA A 317 17.89 18.49 7.55
C ALA A 317 18.93 19.29 6.72
N ALA A 318 19.39 18.77 5.60
CA ALA A 318 20.20 19.51 4.64
C ALA A 318 19.26 20.21 3.63
N LYS A 319 19.52 21.48 3.30
CA LYS A 319 18.76 22.22 2.27
C LYS A 319 18.55 21.31 1.06
N SER A 320 17.29 21.04 0.74
CA SER A 320 16.94 20.29 -0.46
C SER A 320 17.48 21.03 -1.67
N ALA A 321 18.28 20.37 -2.49
CA ALA A 321 18.63 20.93 -3.78
C ALA A 321 17.36 20.86 -4.65
N ALA A 322 17.08 21.90 -5.42
CA ALA A 322 15.87 22.01 -6.27
C ALA A 322 15.72 20.84 -7.27
N ASP A 323 16.77 20.07 -7.50
CA ASP A 323 16.78 18.92 -8.37
C ASP A 323 16.51 17.57 -7.67
N HIS A 324 16.43 17.55 -6.34
CA HIS A 324 16.12 16.31 -5.61
C HIS A 324 14.74 15.76 -5.99
N GLN A 325 14.68 14.47 -6.20
CA GLN A 325 13.46 13.73 -6.50
C GLN A 325 12.99 12.98 -5.27
N ILE A 326 11.78 13.30 -4.81
CA ILE A 326 11.13 12.66 -3.67
C ILE A 326 9.92 11.88 -4.19
N VAL A 327 9.82 10.61 -3.83
CA VAL A 327 8.65 9.80 -4.15
C VAL A 327 7.88 9.48 -2.87
N LEU A 328 6.57 9.68 -2.90
CA LEU A 328 5.64 9.26 -1.86
C LEU A 328 4.82 8.08 -2.40
N THR A 329 4.86 6.93 -1.73
CA THR A 329 3.92 5.85 -2.06
C THR A 329 2.62 6.04 -1.29
N VAL A 330 1.50 6.10 -2.01
CA VAL A 330 0.14 6.04 -1.47
C VAL A 330 -0.47 4.69 -1.85
N THR A 331 -0.77 3.88 -0.84
CA THR A 331 -0.89 2.42 -0.92
C THR A 331 -2.26 1.92 -1.36
N GLY A 332 -3.32 2.68 -1.09
CA GLY A 332 -4.69 2.27 -1.40
C GLY A 332 -5.62 3.45 -1.69
N HIS A 333 -6.65 3.18 -2.47
CA HIS A 333 -7.66 4.16 -2.87
C HIS A 333 -8.54 4.57 -1.67
N GLY A 334 -9.03 5.82 -1.64
CA GLY A 334 -9.88 6.33 -0.55
C GLY A 334 -11.15 5.54 -0.31
N LEU A 335 -11.75 4.98 -1.36
CA LEU A 335 -12.94 4.13 -1.24
C LEU A 335 -12.71 2.78 -0.53
N LYS A 336 -11.47 2.44 -0.18
CA LYS A 336 -11.16 1.26 0.64
C LYS A 336 -11.51 1.46 2.12
N ASP A 337 -11.53 2.71 2.60
CA ASP A 337 -11.89 3.10 3.96
C ASP A 337 -12.63 4.44 3.97
N PRO A 338 -13.87 4.50 3.42
CA PRO A 338 -14.62 5.76 3.27
C PRO A 338 -15.14 6.29 4.61
N ASP A 339 -15.29 5.45 5.63
CA ASP A 339 -15.87 5.82 6.92
C ASP A 339 -14.99 6.82 7.68
N ALA A 340 -13.67 6.67 7.61
CA ALA A 340 -12.72 7.51 8.34
C ALA A 340 -12.80 9.00 7.92
N PRO A 341 -12.73 9.37 6.63
CA PRO A 341 -12.88 10.77 6.23
C PRO A 341 -14.29 11.31 6.51
N MET A 342 -15.35 10.47 6.36
CA MET A 342 -16.72 10.88 6.63
C MET A 342 -16.96 11.20 8.12
N ALA A 343 -16.33 10.45 9.02
CA ALA A 343 -16.42 10.71 10.46
C ALA A 343 -15.64 11.96 10.89
N HIS A 344 -14.57 12.31 10.16
CA HIS A 344 -13.68 13.41 10.51
C HIS A 344 -14.11 14.74 9.88
N GLY A 345 -14.66 14.71 8.66
CA GLY A 345 -15.06 15.90 7.91
C GLY A 345 -16.53 16.29 8.16
N ARG A 346 -16.83 17.59 8.02
CA ARG A 346 -18.20 18.08 7.98
C ARG A 346 -18.74 18.00 6.54
N PHE A 347 -18.97 16.77 6.08
CA PHE A 347 -19.52 16.53 4.75
C PHE A 347 -21.04 16.44 4.82
N ALA A 348 -21.69 17.59 4.70
CA ALA A 348 -23.15 17.65 4.53
C ALA A 348 -23.45 18.30 3.18
N PRO A 349 -24.40 17.78 2.40
CA PRO A 349 -24.88 18.48 1.23
C PRO A 349 -25.43 19.85 1.63
N LEU A 350 -25.13 20.86 0.84
CA LEU A 350 -25.77 22.16 0.96
C LEU A 350 -27.17 22.06 0.29
N GLU A 351 -28.20 22.50 0.97
CA GLU A 351 -29.56 22.47 0.42
C GLU A 351 -29.91 23.83 -0.22
N ALA A 352 -30.50 23.77 -1.38
CA ALA A 352 -31.03 24.93 -2.10
C ALA A 352 -32.37 24.56 -2.75
N ASN A 353 -33.24 25.58 -2.97
CA ASN A 353 -34.40 25.41 -3.83
C ASN A 353 -33.96 25.16 -5.28
N ALA A 354 -34.84 24.54 -6.07
CA ALA A 354 -34.57 24.22 -7.47
C ALA A 354 -34.67 25.49 -8.37
N ASP A 355 -33.97 26.54 -8.03
CA ASP A 355 -33.84 27.75 -8.81
C ASP A 355 -32.41 28.32 -8.79
N LEU A 356 -32.07 29.04 -9.85
CA LEU A 356 -30.71 29.56 -10.07
C LEU A 356 -30.25 30.52 -8.97
N THR A 357 -31.19 31.35 -8.49
CA THR A 357 -30.88 32.42 -7.51
C THR A 357 -30.51 31.81 -6.17
N ASP A 358 -31.25 30.78 -5.72
CA ASP A 358 -31.01 30.14 -4.44
C ASP A 358 -29.71 29.28 -4.49
N VAL A 359 -29.48 28.56 -5.58
CA VAL A 359 -28.21 27.81 -5.77
C VAL A 359 -27.00 28.79 -5.75
N ARG A 360 -27.06 29.92 -6.45
CA ARG A 360 -25.97 30.92 -6.39
C ARG A 360 -25.76 31.42 -4.96
N ARG A 361 -26.85 31.77 -4.26
CA ARG A 361 -26.77 32.27 -2.87
C ARG A 361 -26.10 31.27 -1.94
N VAL A 362 -26.32 29.95 -2.14
CA VAL A 362 -25.69 28.91 -1.34
C VAL A 362 -24.21 28.76 -1.69
N LEU A 363 -23.84 28.81 -2.97
CA LEU A 363 -22.45 28.72 -3.44
C LEU A 363 -21.59 29.93 -3.01
N ASP A 364 -22.18 31.16 -3.00
CA ASP A 364 -21.48 32.36 -2.57
C ASP A 364 -21.20 32.44 -1.05
N LYS A 365 -21.85 31.58 -0.26
CA LYS A 365 -21.69 31.51 1.20
C LYS A 365 -20.68 30.44 1.63
N SER A 366 -20.23 29.60 0.74
CA SER A 366 -19.28 28.49 0.98
C SER A 366 -17.88 28.90 0.58
#